data_ee884ca76da3a2e4399c82389b41104e
#
_entry.id   ee884ca76da3a2e4399c82389b41104e
#
_cell.length_a   1.000
_cell.length_b   1.000
_cell.length_c   1.000
_cell.angle_alpha   90.00
_cell.angle_beta   90.00
_cell.angle_gamma   90.00
#
_symmetry.space_group_name_H-M   'P 1'
#
loop_
_entity.id
_entity.type
_entity.pdbx_description
1 polymer ?
#
loop_
_entity_poly.entity_id
_entity_poly.type
_entity_poly.pdbx_seq_one_letter_code
_entity_poly.pdbx_strand_id
1 'polypeptide(L)'
;MNVRCVHPSQLAPLLYQSELDIALIPVFEYLRHVESYQILDGFGIASRGKVLSVFVACRKPLREIKTLWLDTASLTSVHLFKVLAARHLHITPRYVTSPEGADALLLIGDQALQFIHEEPDTPRLDLGESWQEYCGLPFVYAAWVVRNEAASRREELESFRSLCAEGVKNRLRLASTPLEREYLDERIQHAIGPQEKEGLEKFRHDLFDLGFIQDGKTSLRYL
;
A
#
# COMPACT_ATOMS: atom_id res chain seq x y z
N MET A 1 -3.26 -17.83 19.95
CA MET A 1 -3.52 -16.85 18.88
C MET A 1 -4.69 -17.32 18.03
N ASN A 2 -5.67 -16.45 17.75
CA ASN A 2 -6.81 -16.74 16.88
C ASN A 2 -6.61 -15.94 15.58
N VAL A 3 -6.68 -16.58 14.40
CA VAL A 3 -6.42 -15.95 13.09
C VAL A 3 -7.73 -15.85 12.32
N ARG A 4 -8.02 -14.67 11.78
CA ARG A 4 -9.14 -14.42 10.86
C ARG A 4 -8.60 -14.04 9.49
N CYS A 5 -9.02 -14.73 8.44
CA CYS A 5 -8.77 -14.37 7.05
C CYS A 5 -10.02 -13.70 6.49
N VAL A 6 -9.95 -12.41 6.22
CA VAL A 6 -11.04 -11.60 5.68
C VAL A 6 -10.53 -10.73 4.53
N HIS A 7 -11.44 -10.15 3.76
CA HIS A 7 -11.05 -9.24 2.68
C HIS A 7 -10.28 -8.01 3.25
N PRO A 8 -9.20 -7.54 2.61
CA PRO A 8 -8.34 -6.46 3.12
C PRO A 8 -9.09 -5.20 3.54
N SER A 9 -10.17 -4.82 2.82
CA SER A 9 -11.00 -3.66 3.16
C SER A 9 -11.75 -3.77 4.49
N GLN A 10 -11.88 -4.99 5.05
CA GLN A 10 -12.55 -5.24 6.34
C GLN A 10 -11.58 -5.17 7.53
N LEU A 11 -10.27 -5.31 7.30
CA LEU A 11 -9.27 -5.40 8.36
C LEU A 11 -9.19 -4.13 9.21
N ALA A 12 -9.13 -2.96 8.57
CA ALA A 12 -9.05 -1.69 9.29
C ALA A 12 -10.33 -1.40 10.12
N PRO A 13 -11.56 -1.58 9.59
CA PRO A 13 -12.78 -1.50 10.41
C PRO A 13 -12.79 -2.45 11.61
N LEU A 14 -12.41 -3.72 11.44
CA LEU A 14 -12.37 -4.70 12.52
C LEU A 14 -11.31 -4.34 13.59
N LEU A 15 -10.16 -3.83 13.18
CA LEU A 15 -9.14 -3.33 14.09
C LEU A 15 -9.66 -2.13 14.89
N TYR A 16 -10.32 -1.17 14.24
CA TYR A 16 -10.92 -0.01 14.87
C TYR A 16 -12.02 -0.37 15.87
N GLN A 17 -12.87 -1.34 15.53
CA GLN A 17 -13.95 -1.85 16.38
C GLN A 17 -13.46 -2.75 17.53
N SER A 18 -12.15 -2.95 17.67
CA SER A 18 -11.54 -3.79 18.70
C SER A 18 -11.84 -5.30 18.56
N GLU A 19 -12.25 -5.72 17.37
CA GLU A 19 -12.45 -7.15 17.06
C GLU A 19 -11.14 -7.87 16.70
N LEU A 20 -10.11 -7.10 16.32
CA LEU A 20 -8.75 -7.58 16.08
C LEU A 20 -7.77 -6.80 16.97
N ASP A 21 -6.75 -7.48 17.47
CA ASP A 21 -5.64 -6.87 18.21
C ASP A 21 -4.53 -6.39 17.30
N ILE A 22 -4.33 -7.12 16.19
CA ILE A 22 -3.34 -6.84 15.14
C ILE A 22 -3.93 -7.14 13.76
N ALA A 23 -3.62 -6.30 12.77
CA ALA A 23 -4.02 -6.52 11.38
C ALA A 23 -3.02 -5.91 10.40
N LEU A 24 -2.93 -6.51 9.20
CA LEU A 24 -2.22 -5.91 8.06
C LEU A 24 -3.16 -4.92 7.37
N ILE A 25 -2.96 -3.63 7.62
CA ILE A 25 -3.84 -2.58 7.09
C ILE A 25 -3.10 -1.62 6.15
N PRO A 26 -3.82 -0.94 5.23
CA PRO A 26 -3.26 0.13 4.42
C PRO A 26 -2.61 1.20 5.32
N VAL A 27 -1.38 1.65 4.98
CA VAL A 27 -0.68 2.64 5.82
C VAL A 27 -1.41 3.98 5.87
N PHE A 28 -2.21 4.32 4.88
CA PHE A 28 -3.05 5.52 4.93
C PHE A 28 -4.04 5.48 6.10
N GLU A 29 -4.65 4.32 6.40
CA GLU A 29 -5.52 4.15 7.57
C GLU A 29 -4.76 4.29 8.88
N TYR A 30 -3.56 3.72 8.99
CA TYR A 30 -2.69 3.94 10.13
C TYR A 30 -2.37 5.42 10.33
N LEU A 31 -1.99 6.13 9.25
CA LEU A 31 -1.60 7.55 9.30
C LEU A 31 -2.76 8.48 9.69
N ARG A 32 -4.00 8.06 9.50
CA ARG A 32 -5.19 8.81 9.98
C ARG A 32 -5.45 8.64 11.48
N HIS A 33 -4.87 7.61 12.12
CA HIS A 33 -5.17 7.19 13.48
C HIS A 33 -3.89 6.83 14.25
N VAL A 34 -2.80 7.58 14.05
CA VAL A 34 -1.46 7.28 14.61
C VAL A 34 -1.45 7.17 16.14
N GLU A 35 -2.33 7.92 16.82
CA GLU A 35 -2.46 7.89 18.27
C GLU A 35 -3.08 6.61 18.81
N SER A 36 -3.83 5.87 18.01
CA SER A 36 -4.54 4.65 18.42
C SER A 36 -3.73 3.38 18.22
N TYR A 37 -2.67 3.45 17.42
CA TYR A 37 -1.98 2.28 16.89
C TYR A 37 -0.45 2.38 16.99
N GLN A 38 0.20 1.22 16.86
CA GLN A 38 1.64 1.10 16.66
C GLN A 38 1.92 0.12 15.52
N ILE A 39 2.97 0.37 14.73
CA ILE A 39 3.41 -0.55 13.68
C ILE A 39 4.22 -1.68 14.33
N LEU A 40 3.92 -2.93 14.01
CA LEU A 40 4.81 -4.05 14.32
C LEU A 40 6.04 -3.94 13.42
N ASP A 41 7.17 -3.63 14.04
CA ASP A 41 8.42 -3.38 13.31
C ASP A 41 8.90 -4.60 12.54
N GLY A 42 9.52 -4.35 11.40
CA GLY A 42 10.20 -5.34 10.57
C GLY A 42 9.35 -5.96 9.46
N PHE A 43 8.01 -5.88 9.50
CA PHE A 43 7.16 -6.57 8.52
C PHE A 43 6.04 -5.68 7.96
N GLY A 44 5.81 -5.81 6.65
CA GLY A 44 4.75 -5.10 5.94
C GLY A 44 4.73 -5.47 4.46
N ILE A 45 4.16 -4.58 3.66
CA ILE A 45 4.13 -4.67 2.20
C ILE A 45 4.72 -3.39 1.64
N ALA A 46 5.85 -3.50 0.96
CA ALA A 46 6.58 -2.38 0.36
C ALA A 46 7.11 -2.73 -1.02
N SER A 47 7.55 -1.74 -1.77
CA SER A 47 8.35 -1.93 -2.99
C SER A 47 9.46 -0.89 -3.09
N ARG A 48 10.51 -1.25 -3.80
CA ARG A 48 11.57 -0.33 -4.23
C ARG A 48 11.53 -0.25 -5.75
N GLY A 49 11.00 0.85 -6.27
CA GLY A 49 10.72 0.99 -7.70
C GLY A 49 9.48 0.19 -8.10
N LYS A 50 9.52 -0.39 -9.28
CA LYS A 50 8.37 -1.04 -9.92
C LYS A 50 7.74 -2.14 -9.05
N VAL A 51 6.41 -2.02 -8.83
CA VAL A 51 5.65 -2.95 -7.97
C VAL A 51 4.81 -3.94 -8.75
N LEU A 52 4.48 -3.67 -10.01
CA LEU A 52 3.59 -4.43 -10.91
C LEU A 52 2.12 -4.48 -10.50
N SER A 53 1.81 -4.52 -9.22
CA SER A 53 0.45 -4.71 -8.71
C SER A 53 -0.25 -3.41 -8.31
N VAL A 54 0.34 -2.23 -8.57
CA VAL A 54 -0.27 -0.91 -8.31
C VAL A 54 0.13 0.04 -9.42
N PHE A 55 -0.76 0.27 -10.37
CA PHE A 55 -0.48 1.14 -11.51
C PHE A 55 -1.73 1.83 -12.06
N VAL A 56 -1.50 2.87 -12.85
CA VAL A 56 -2.52 3.50 -13.69
C VAL A 56 -2.43 2.92 -15.09
N ALA A 57 -3.46 2.20 -15.54
CA ALA A 57 -3.62 1.80 -16.94
C ALA A 57 -4.07 3.00 -17.77
N CYS A 58 -3.25 3.42 -18.73
CA CYS A 58 -3.44 4.65 -19.49
C CYS A 58 -4.03 4.34 -20.87
N ARG A 59 -5.30 4.67 -21.09
CA ARG A 59 -5.96 4.59 -22.41
C ARG A 59 -5.61 5.76 -23.31
N LYS A 60 -5.00 6.81 -22.75
CA LYS A 60 -4.50 8.02 -23.41
C LYS A 60 -3.10 8.37 -22.89
N PRO A 61 -2.33 9.18 -23.63
CA PRO A 61 -1.08 9.73 -23.12
C PRO A 61 -1.31 10.44 -21.77
N LEU A 62 -0.38 10.30 -20.83
CA LEU A 62 -0.53 10.74 -19.43
C LEU A 62 -1.02 12.20 -19.31
N ARG A 63 -0.48 13.10 -20.15
CA ARG A 63 -0.84 14.53 -20.16
C ARG A 63 -2.24 14.83 -20.73
N GLU A 64 -2.85 13.86 -21.40
CA GLU A 64 -4.20 13.96 -21.99
C GLU A 64 -5.27 13.31 -21.14
N ILE A 65 -4.90 12.68 -20.03
CA ILE A 65 -5.84 12.05 -19.08
C ILE A 65 -6.65 13.13 -18.38
N LYS A 66 -7.95 13.20 -18.69
CA LYS A 66 -8.92 14.11 -18.09
C LYS A 66 -9.78 13.43 -17.03
N THR A 67 -9.99 12.12 -17.17
CA THR A 67 -10.80 11.31 -16.26
C THR A 67 -10.02 10.09 -15.81
N LEU A 68 -10.11 9.79 -14.51
CA LEU A 68 -9.46 8.63 -13.91
C LEU A 68 -10.41 7.93 -12.95
N TRP A 69 -10.60 6.64 -13.18
CA TRP A 69 -11.29 5.78 -12.22
C TRP A 69 -10.32 5.28 -11.16
N LEU A 70 -10.73 5.38 -9.89
CA LEU A 70 -9.95 4.93 -8.73
C LEU A 70 -10.57 3.66 -8.16
N ASP A 71 -9.78 2.57 -8.11
CA ASP A 71 -10.14 1.43 -7.28
C ASP A 71 -10.03 1.82 -5.80
N THR A 72 -11.17 1.89 -5.13
CA THR A 72 -11.25 2.29 -3.72
C THR A 72 -10.93 1.16 -2.74
N ALA A 73 -10.61 -0.04 -3.23
CA ALA A 73 -10.22 -1.18 -2.38
C ALA A 73 -8.91 -0.92 -1.61
N SER A 74 -8.03 -0.02 -2.11
CA SER A 74 -6.83 0.42 -1.38
C SER A 74 -6.74 1.93 -1.26
N LEU A 75 -7.09 2.45 -0.10
CA LEU A 75 -6.97 3.89 0.19
C LEU A 75 -5.53 4.40 0.12
N THR A 76 -4.54 3.57 0.46
CA THR A 76 -3.12 3.94 0.31
C THR A 76 -2.77 4.21 -1.14
N SER A 77 -3.14 3.32 -2.08
CA SER A 77 -2.82 3.48 -3.51
C SER A 77 -3.53 4.68 -4.13
N VAL A 78 -4.78 4.93 -3.72
CA VAL A 78 -5.53 6.13 -4.12
C VAL A 78 -4.80 7.41 -3.70
N HIS A 79 -4.33 7.47 -2.45
CA HIS A 79 -3.65 8.66 -1.94
C HIS A 79 -2.20 8.76 -2.45
N LEU A 80 -1.52 7.64 -2.70
CA LEU A 80 -0.24 7.64 -3.41
C LEU A 80 -0.39 8.29 -4.80
N PHE A 81 -1.40 7.87 -5.58
CA PHE A 81 -1.65 8.49 -6.87
C PHE A 81 -1.91 10.01 -6.74
N LYS A 82 -2.75 10.43 -5.77
CA LYS A 82 -3.05 11.86 -5.57
C LYS A 82 -1.81 12.67 -5.19
N VAL A 83 -0.93 12.12 -4.36
CA VAL A 83 0.37 12.74 -4.03
C VAL A 83 1.23 12.86 -5.27
N LEU A 84 1.41 11.76 -6.03
CA LEU A 84 2.21 11.77 -7.25
C LEU A 84 1.63 12.71 -8.32
N ALA A 85 0.31 12.72 -8.50
CA ALA A 85 -0.35 13.64 -9.43
C ALA A 85 -0.03 15.11 -9.12
N ALA A 86 -0.04 15.48 -7.83
CA ALA A 86 0.23 16.85 -7.39
C ALA A 86 1.72 17.21 -7.37
N ARG A 87 2.61 16.29 -6.92
CA ARG A 87 4.00 16.61 -6.61
C ARG A 87 5.00 16.25 -7.72
N HIS A 88 4.65 15.26 -8.55
CA HIS A 88 5.58 14.68 -9.54
C HIS A 88 5.05 14.77 -10.97
N LEU A 89 3.83 14.30 -11.20
CA LEU A 89 3.26 14.22 -12.56
C LEU A 89 2.65 15.54 -13.04
N HIS A 90 2.25 16.41 -12.11
CA HIS A 90 1.61 17.71 -12.38
C HIS A 90 0.35 17.58 -13.25
N ILE A 91 -0.52 16.60 -12.92
CA ILE A 91 -1.80 16.34 -13.57
C ILE A 91 -2.95 16.46 -12.57
N THR A 92 -4.12 16.86 -13.06
CA THR A 92 -5.33 17.07 -12.23
C THR A 92 -6.55 16.41 -12.89
N PRO A 93 -6.57 15.06 -13.01
CA PRO A 93 -7.70 14.38 -13.62
C PRO A 93 -8.93 14.48 -12.71
N ARG A 94 -10.12 14.55 -13.32
CA ARG A 94 -11.38 14.40 -12.61
C ARG A 94 -11.57 12.91 -12.27
N TYR A 95 -11.81 12.61 -11.00
CA TYR A 95 -12.09 11.25 -10.55
C TYR A 95 -13.53 10.87 -10.90
N VAL A 96 -13.71 9.67 -11.47
CA VAL A 96 -15.01 9.14 -11.90
C VAL A 96 -15.37 7.88 -11.13
N THR A 97 -16.66 7.59 -11.02
CA THR A 97 -17.19 6.46 -10.23
C THR A 97 -17.33 5.18 -11.06
N SER A 98 -17.30 5.28 -12.41
CA SER A 98 -17.33 4.14 -13.31
C SER A 98 -16.02 4.02 -14.10
N PRO A 99 -15.48 2.81 -14.30
CA PRO A 99 -14.35 2.56 -15.17
C PRO A 99 -14.69 2.73 -16.67
N GLU A 100 -15.99 2.67 -17.03
CA GLU A 100 -16.46 2.81 -18.41
C GLU A 100 -16.21 4.23 -18.92
N GLY A 101 -15.53 4.34 -20.05
CA GLY A 101 -15.22 5.61 -20.69
C GLY A 101 -14.19 6.48 -19.93
N ALA A 102 -13.62 6.00 -18.84
CA ALA A 102 -12.50 6.68 -18.17
C ALA A 102 -11.25 6.66 -19.06
N ASP A 103 -10.49 7.77 -19.07
CA ASP A 103 -9.24 7.88 -19.82
C ASP A 103 -8.12 7.03 -19.20
N ALA A 104 -8.22 6.74 -17.89
CA ALA A 104 -7.29 5.90 -17.18
C ALA A 104 -7.95 5.19 -15.98
N LEU A 105 -7.36 4.07 -15.55
CA LEU A 105 -7.83 3.24 -14.44
C LEU A 105 -6.70 3.03 -13.44
N LEU A 106 -6.92 3.36 -12.16
CA LEU A 106 -6.03 2.91 -11.09
C LEU A 106 -6.43 1.48 -10.72
N LEU A 107 -5.52 0.54 -10.92
CA LEU A 107 -5.69 -0.88 -10.62
C LEU A 107 -4.72 -1.33 -9.55
N ILE A 108 -5.17 -2.27 -8.70
CA ILE A 108 -4.38 -2.77 -7.58
C ILE A 108 -4.51 -4.29 -7.40
N GLY A 109 -3.48 -4.89 -6.78
CA GLY A 109 -3.49 -6.30 -6.37
C GLY A 109 -3.74 -7.27 -7.52
N ASP A 110 -4.59 -8.27 -7.27
CA ASP A 110 -4.89 -9.34 -8.24
C ASP A 110 -5.52 -8.79 -9.53
N GLN A 111 -6.36 -7.76 -9.44
CA GLN A 111 -6.94 -7.11 -10.63
C GLN A 111 -5.86 -6.49 -11.51
N ALA A 112 -4.84 -5.88 -10.90
CA ALA A 112 -3.71 -5.32 -11.65
C ALA A 112 -2.89 -6.42 -12.34
N LEU A 113 -2.60 -7.52 -11.65
CA LEU A 113 -1.86 -8.66 -12.23
C LEU A 113 -2.67 -9.34 -13.35
N GLN A 114 -3.99 -9.50 -13.16
CA GLN A 114 -4.88 -10.01 -14.20
C GLN A 114 -4.90 -9.11 -15.43
N PHE A 115 -5.02 -7.79 -15.23
CA PHE A 115 -5.01 -6.81 -16.32
C PHE A 115 -3.72 -6.86 -17.15
N ILE A 116 -2.56 -7.07 -16.52
CA ILE A 116 -1.29 -7.24 -17.23
C ILE A 116 -1.34 -8.42 -18.20
N HIS A 117 -2.01 -9.49 -17.80
CA HIS A 117 -2.16 -10.69 -18.64
C HIS A 117 -3.17 -10.49 -19.79
N GLU A 118 -4.28 -9.79 -19.51
CA GLU A 118 -5.37 -9.58 -20.48
C GLU A 118 -5.04 -8.46 -21.48
N GLU A 119 -4.37 -7.40 -21.02
CA GLU A 119 -4.02 -6.23 -21.85
C GLU A 119 -2.52 -5.89 -21.76
N PRO A 120 -1.62 -6.76 -22.27
CA PRO A 120 -0.18 -6.61 -22.12
C PRO A 120 0.38 -5.33 -22.77
N ASP A 121 -0.23 -4.87 -23.85
CA ASP A 121 0.23 -3.72 -24.65
C ASP A 121 -0.30 -2.36 -24.13
N THR A 122 -1.26 -2.36 -23.18
CA THR A 122 -1.79 -1.11 -22.63
C THR A 122 -0.71 -0.40 -21.80
N PRO A 123 -0.40 0.88 -22.11
CA PRO A 123 0.58 1.65 -21.34
C PRO A 123 0.19 1.76 -19.88
N ARG A 124 1.16 1.59 -18.98
CA ARG A 124 0.98 1.60 -17.53
C ARG A 124 1.95 2.55 -16.86
N LEU A 125 1.45 3.34 -15.93
CA LEU A 125 2.23 4.13 -15.00
C LEU A 125 2.29 3.39 -13.67
N ASP A 126 3.39 2.72 -13.38
CA ASP A 126 3.60 2.01 -12.11
C ASP A 126 3.83 3.02 -10.99
N LEU A 127 3.04 2.95 -9.91
CA LEU A 127 3.10 3.95 -8.84
C LEU A 127 4.29 3.76 -7.92
N GLY A 128 4.81 2.54 -7.78
CA GLY A 128 6.04 2.28 -7.02
C GLY A 128 7.26 2.87 -7.73
N GLU A 129 7.36 2.69 -9.05
CA GLU A 129 8.38 3.29 -9.89
C GLU A 129 8.31 4.83 -9.86
N SER A 130 7.11 5.39 -10.05
CA SER A 130 6.88 6.85 -9.98
C SER A 130 7.22 7.44 -8.61
N TRP A 131 6.97 6.70 -7.52
CA TRP A 131 7.38 7.12 -6.19
C TRP A 131 8.91 7.13 -6.02
N GLN A 132 9.57 6.08 -6.51
CA GLN A 132 11.03 6.00 -6.51
C GLN A 132 11.67 7.15 -7.33
N GLU A 133 11.11 7.48 -8.50
CA GLU A 133 11.55 8.61 -9.32
C GLU A 133 11.33 9.96 -8.60
N TYR A 134 10.21 10.10 -7.89
CA TYR A 134 9.87 11.33 -7.16
C TYR A 134 10.80 11.62 -6.00
N CYS A 135 11.12 10.62 -5.16
CA CYS A 135 11.84 10.88 -3.91
C CYS A 135 13.02 9.95 -3.62
N GLY A 136 13.30 8.94 -4.45
CA GLY A 136 14.43 8.02 -4.26
C GLY A 136 14.22 6.96 -3.17
N LEU A 137 13.05 6.93 -2.51
CA LEU A 137 12.76 6.08 -1.37
C LEU A 137 11.83 4.90 -1.73
N PRO A 138 11.86 3.77 -0.99
CA PRO A 138 10.85 2.74 -1.10
C PRO A 138 9.47 3.26 -0.70
N PHE A 139 8.40 2.61 -1.20
CA PHE A 139 7.04 2.91 -0.78
C PHE A 139 6.45 1.78 0.05
N VAL A 140 5.81 2.12 1.17
CA VAL A 140 5.09 1.18 2.04
C VAL A 140 3.60 1.25 1.77
N TYR A 141 2.99 0.14 1.34
CA TYR A 141 1.57 0.05 1.01
C TYR A 141 0.71 -0.34 2.21
N ALA A 142 1.18 -1.32 2.98
CA ALA A 142 0.51 -1.83 4.16
C ALA A 142 1.53 -2.20 5.25
N ALA A 143 1.11 -2.11 6.51
CA ALA A 143 1.91 -2.49 7.65
C ALA A 143 1.08 -3.36 8.62
N TRP A 144 1.73 -4.25 9.35
CA TRP A 144 1.12 -4.88 10.50
C TRP A 144 0.96 -3.84 11.61
N VAL A 145 -0.26 -3.60 12.00
CA VAL A 145 -0.63 -2.56 12.94
C VAL A 145 -1.28 -3.18 14.17
N VAL A 146 -0.81 -2.78 15.34
CA VAL A 146 -1.22 -3.27 16.66
C VAL A 146 -1.95 -2.16 17.39
N ARG A 147 -3.09 -2.48 17.99
CA ARG A 147 -3.79 -1.54 18.88
C ARG A 147 -2.96 -1.31 20.14
N ASN A 148 -3.04 -0.08 20.68
CA ASN A 148 -2.28 0.28 21.90
C ASN A 148 -2.53 -0.64 23.08
N GLU A 149 -3.79 -1.11 23.23
CA GLU A 149 -4.20 -2.01 24.32
C GLU A 149 -3.56 -3.40 24.20
N ALA A 150 -3.21 -3.82 22.99
CA ALA A 150 -2.54 -5.08 22.72
C ALA A 150 -1.00 -4.99 22.72
N ALA A 151 -0.44 -3.78 22.70
CA ALA A 151 1.01 -3.54 22.59
C ALA A 151 1.83 -4.12 23.78
N SER A 152 1.20 -4.34 24.93
CA SER A 152 1.85 -4.94 26.11
C SER A 152 2.02 -6.45 26.02
N ARG A 153 1.36 -7.13 25.07
CA ARG A 153 1.38 -8.60 24.90
C ARG A 153 2.64 -9.05 24.15
N ARG A 154 3.81 -8.78 24.71
CA ARG A 154 5.11 -8.94 24.03
C ARG A 154 5.38 -10.37 23.55
N GLU A 155 5.08 -11.39 24.34
CA GLU A 155 5.32 -12.79 23.97
C GLU A 155 4.47 -13.21 22.76
N GLU A 156 3.20 -12.77 22.73
CA GLU A 156 2.29 -13.05 21.62
C GLU A 156 2.74 -12.33 20.34
N LEU A 157 3.19 -11.09 20.47
CA LEU A 157 3.72 -10.31 19.34
C LEU A 157 5.03 -10.91 18.80
N GLU A 158 5.91 -11.40 19.65
CA GLU A 158 7.14 -12.06 19.23
C GLU A 158 6.86 -13.40 18.52
N SER A 159 5.90 -14.17 19.04
CA SER A 159 5.40 -15.37 18.37
C SER A 159 4.82 -15.03 16.99
N PHE A 160 4.09 -13.92 16.87
CA PHE A 160 3.53 -13.45 15.61
C PHE A 160 4.63 -13.02 14.63
N ARG A 161 5.67 -12.31 15.09
CA ARG A 161 6.86 -11.97 14.26
C ARG A 161 7.50 -13.22 13.66
N SER A 162 7.67 -14.26 14.48
CA SER A 162 8.23 -15.53 14.02
C SER A 162 7.40 -16.16 12.90
N LEU A 163 6.07 -16.11 13.01
CA LEU A 163 5.16 -16.57 11.94
C LEU A 163 5.25 -15.71 10.67
N CYS A 164 5.36 -14.38 10.81
CA CYS A 164 5.60 -13.50 9.67
C CYS A 164 6.91 -13.85 8.95
N ALA A 165 7.99 -14.04 9.69
CA ALA A 165 9.30 -14.44 9.14
C ALA A 165 9.22 -15.77 8.37
N GLU A 166 8.51 -16.76 8.93
CA GLU A 166 8.28 -18.05 8.26
C GLU A 166 7.44 -17.88 6.99
N GLY A 167 6.38 -17.08 7.04
CA GLY A 167 5.53 -16.77 5.89
C GLY A 167 6.34 -16.14 4.75
N VAL A 168 7.15 -15.13 5.06
CA VAL A 168 8.03 -14.47 4.08
C VAL A 168 9.03 -15.46 3.46
N LYS A 169 9.64 -16.33 4.28
CA LYS A 169 10.56 -17.36 3.80
C LYS A 169 9.89 -18.34 2.82
N ASN A 170 8.62 -18.62 3.03
CA ASN A 170 7.86 -19.60 2.24
C ASN A 170 7.03 -18.95 1.11
N ARG A 171 7.07 -17.63 0.92
CA ARG A 171 6.19 -16.87 0.02
C ARG A 171 6.13 -17.40 -1.42
N LEU A 172 7.26 -17.87 -1.96
CA LEU A 172 7.33 -18.37 -3.33
C LEU A 172 6.55 -19.67 -3.57
N ARG A 173 6.14 -20.37 -2.50
CA ARG A 173 5.25 -21.53 -2.61
C ARG A 173 3.83 -21.16 -3.02
N LEU A 174 3.47 -19.87 -2.90
CA LEU A 174 2.15 -19.35 -3.27
C LEU A 174 2.07 -18.99 -4.78
N ALA A 175 3.21 -18.86 -5.45
CA ALA A 175 3.25 -18.50 -6.86
C ALA A 175 2.82 -19.68 -7.76
N SER A 176 1.76 -19.48 -8.54
CA SER A 176 1.22 -20.43 -9.50
C SER A 176 1.66 -20.11 -10.94
N THR A 177 2.02 -18.85 -11.21
CA THR A 177 2.44 -18.36 -12.52
C THR A 177 3.83 -17.72 -12.49
N PRO A 178 4.52 -17.58 -13.65
CA PRO A 178 5.78 -16.83 -13.72
C PRO A 178 5.66 -15.37 -13.26
N LEU A 179 4.55 -14.70 -13.59
CA LEU A 179 4.28 -13.32 -13.18
C LEU A 179 4.12 -13.21 -11.66
N GLU A 180 3.37 -14.12 -11.03
CA GLU A 180 3.24 -14.14 -9.56
C GLU A 180 4.59 -14.44 -8.88
N ARG A 181 5.43 -15.29 -9.48
CA ARG A 181 6.76 -15.55 -8.97
C ARG A 181 7.65 -14.32 -9.04
N GLU A 182 7.67 -13.61 -10.19
CA GLU A 182 8.39 -12.34 -10.33
C GLU A 182 7.89 -11.33 -9.29
N TYR A 183 6.57 -11.20 -9.15
CA TYR A 183 5.96 -10.29 -8.18
C TYR A 183 6.40 -10.57 -6.74
N LEU A 184 6.27 -11.83 -6.29
CA LEU A 184 6.58 -12.22 -4.91
C LEU A 184 8.08 -12.25 -4.60
N ASP A 185 8.96 -12.46 -5.59
CA ASP A 185 10.40 -12.57 -5.38
C ASP A 185 11.12 -11.23 -5.55
N GLU A 186 10.79 -10.48 -6.61
CA GLU A 186 11.58 -9.34 -7.06
C GLU A 186 10.90 -7.98 -6.79
N ARG A 187 9.57 -7.92 -6.79
CA ARG A 187 8.84 -6.64 -6.80
C ARG A 187 8.36 -6.23 -5.42
N ILE A 188 7.80 -7.17 -4.67
CA ILE A 188 7.27 -6.86 -3.35
C ILE A 188 8.26 -7.18 -2.25
N GLN A 189 8.39 -6.29 -1.31
CA GLN A 189 9.24 -6.44 -0.13
C GLN A 189 8.36 -6.58 1.09
N HIS A 190 8.71 -7.54 1.95
CA HIS A 190 7.99 -7.76 3.21
C HIS A 190 8.78 -7.26 4.42
N ALA A 191 10.03 -6.84 4.24
CA ALA A 191 10.84 -6.24 5.28
C ALA A 191 10.63 -4.72 5.30
N ILE A 192 10.37 -4.17 6.47
CA ILE A 192 10.27 -2.73 6.72
C ILE A 192 11.52 -2.31 7.51
N GLY A 193 12.51 -1.80 6.81
CA GLY A 193 13.76 -1.30 7.36
C GLY A 193 13.82 0.23 7.46
N PRO A 194 15.00 0.79 7.71
CA PRO A 194 15.17 2.25 7.87
C PRO A 194 14.71 3.06 6.65
N GLN A 195 14.97 2.60 5.43
CA GLN A 195 14.59 3.33 4.22
C GLN A 195 13.08 3.29 3.95
N GLU A 196 12.44 2.14 4.24
CA GLU A 196 10.98 2.01 4.16
C GLU A 196 10.29 2.93 5.18
N LYS A 197 10.84 3.06 6.39
CA LYS A 197 10.37 4.01 7.42
C LYS A 197 10.53 5.45 6.96
N GLU A 198 11.66 5.80 6.32
CA GLU A 198 11.88 7.12 5.73
C GLU A 198 10.87 7.40 4.61
N GLY A 199 10.61 6.42 3.74
CA GLY A 199 9.58 6.51 2.71
C GLY A 199 8.17 6.72 3.27
N LEU A 200 7.83 6.02 4.37
CA LEU A 200 6.55 6.18 5.06
C LEU A 200 6.42 7.58 5.69
N GLU A 201 7.48 8.11 6.29
CA GLU A 201 7.50 9.48 6.82
C GLU A 201 7.38 10.51 5.69
N LYS A 202 8.06 10.31 4.55
CA LYS A 202 7.91 11.18 3.38
C LYS A 202 6.47 11.21 2.89
N PHE A 203 5.82 10.03 2.78
CA PHE A 203 4.42 9.93 2.38
C PHE A 203 3.49 10.64 3.37
N ARG A 204 3.70 10.46 4.67
CA ARG A 204 2.96 11.17 5.72
C ARG A 204 3.06 12.69 5.57
N HIS A 205 4.27 13.21 5.35
CA HIS A 205 4.50 14.64 5.13
C HIS A 205 3.71 15.16 3.93
N ASP A 206 3.80 14.46 2.80
CA ASP A 206 3.08 14.87 1.58
C ASP A 206 1.56 14.84 1.77
N LEU A 207 1.04 13.82 2.48
CA LEU A 207 -0.39 13.74 2.80
C LEU A 207 -0.84 14.91 3.69
N PHE A 208 -0.04 15.27 4.68
CA PHE A 208 -0.33 16.40 5.56
C PHE A 208 -0.31 17.73 4.80
N ASP A 209 0.73 17.99 4.02
CA ASP A 209 0.88 19.19 3.22
C ASP A 209 -0.24 19.39 2.18
N LEU A 210 -0.78 18.28 1.67
CA LEU A 210 -1.90 18.28 0.73
C LEU A 210 -3.27 18.23 1.42
N GLY A 211 -3.31 18.21 2.75
CA GLY A 211 -4.55 18.23 3.55
C GLY A 211 -5.32 16.92 3.56
N PHE A 212 -4.70 15.79 3.23
CA PHE A 212 -5.34 14.46 3.24
C PHE A 212 -5.37 13.81 4.63
N ILE A 213 -4.50 14.24 5.54
CA ILE A 213 -4.49 13.87 6.96
C ILE A 213 -4.38 15.12 7.82
N GLN A 214 -4.89 15.04 9.06
CA GLN A 214 -4.91 16.20 9.97
C GLN A 214 -3.66 16.28 10.85
N ASP A 215 -3.02 15.14 11.13
CA ASP A 215 -1.84 15.06 11.96
C ASP A 215 -0.58 14.73 11.16
N GLY A 216 0.29 15.70 11.01
CA GLY A 216 1.62 15.54 10.41
C GLY A 216 2.77 15.58 11.43
N LYS A 217 2.49 15.68 12.75
CA LYS A 217 3.51 15.93 13.78
C LYS A 217 3.74 14.77 14.74
N THR A 218 2.71 13.98 15.04
CA THR A 218 2.84 12.82 15.93
C THR A 218 3.81 11.80 15.32
N SER A 219 4.86 11.47 16.06
CA SER A 219 5.86 10.50 15.61
C SER A 219 5.22 9.12 15.35
N LEU A 220 5.61 8.48 14.28
CA LEU A 220 5.21 7.10 14.02
C LEU A 220 5.78 6.18 15.11
N ARG A 221 4.94 5.29 15.63
CA ARG A 221 5.30 4.39 16.73
C ARG A 221 5.50 2.99 16.23
N TYR A 222 6.63 2.41 16.62
CA TYR A 222 7.04 1.05 16.25
C TYR A 222 7.18 0.19 17.50
N LEU A 223 6.77 -1.06 17.40
CA LEU A 223 6.90 -2.08 18.44
C LEU A 223 8.01 -3.04 18.10
#